data_b6b27f32f8ec84a1411705342af41511
#
_entry.id   b6b27f32f8ec84a1411705342af41511
#
_cell.length_a   1.000
_cell.length_b   1.000
_cell.length_c   1.000
_cell.angle_alpha   90.00
_cell.angle_beta   90.00
_cell.angle_gamma   90.00
#
_symmetry.space_group_name_H-M   'P 1'
#
loop_
_entity.id
_entity.type
_entity.pdbx_description
1 polymer ?
#
loop_
_entity_poly.entity_id
_entity_poly.type
_entity_poly.pdbx_seq_one_letter_code
_entity_poly.pdbx_strand_id
1 'polypeptide(L)'
;MIKQLIRQTIELLRHNVLLSVISILGTAFAICLIMVMVIAWQVKYRGAPPETNLERTMFIKSFTVRLTSQNGWYTSWYCTPALMKDLVLPSPYIETATSATAVSVAVLATPDESARASVDFRYTDAMFWKVYEFDFIDGRPFADTDLQDDGSEAIVISVGVARRLFCLLYTSPSPRDTR
;
A
#
# COMPACT_ATOMS: atom_id res chain seq x y z
N MET A 1 33.50 39.61 -16.44
CA MET A 1 33.09 38.63 -17.46
C MET A 1 31.63 38.13 -17.25
N ILE A 2 31.25 37.60 -16.10
CA ILE A 2 29.90 37.04 -15.84
C ILE A 2 28.76 38.07 -16.01
N LYS A 3 28.94 39.31 -15.49
CA LYS A 3 27.97 40.40 -15.65
C LYS A 3 27.71 40.79 -17.11
N GLN A 4 28.72 40.77 -17.96
CA GLN A 4 28.57 41.07 -19.38
C GLN A 4 27.85 39.95 -20.12
N LEU A 5 28.14 38.68 -19.80
CA LEU A 5 27.45 37.53 -20.35
C LEU A 5 25.95 37.56 -19.99
N ILE A 6 25.61 37.81 -18.73
CA ILE A 6 24.21 37.90 -18.28
C ILE A 6 23.47 39.02 -19.02
N ARG A 7 24.10 40.20 -19.20
CA ARG A 7 23.50 41.34 -19.91
C ARG A 7 23.25 41.05 -21.39
N GLN A 8 24.22 40.41 -22.05
CA GLN A 8 24.07 39.99 -23.46
C GLN A 8 22.99 38.92 -23.62
N THR A 9 22.89 37.95 -22.67
CA THR A 9 21.84 36.93 -22.69
C THR A 9 20.45 37.55 -22.52
N ILE A 10 20.30 38.50 -21.60
CA ILE A 10 19.02 39.23 -21.41
C ILE A 10 18.64 40.05 -22.65
N GLU A 11 19.56 40.66 -23.30
CA GLU A 11 19.34 41.46 -24.52
C GLU A 11 18.92 40.59 -25.71
N LEU A 12 19.56 39.42 -25.88
CA LEU A 12 19.19 38.38 -26.84
C LEU A 12 17.78 37.82 -26.60
N LEU A 13 17.45 37.54 -25.33
CA LEU A 13 16.11 37.05 -24.92
C LEU A 13 15.03 38.08 -25.23
N ARG A 14 15.32 39.38 -25.07
CA ARG A 14 14.36 40.45 -25.39
C ARG A 14 14.14 40.67 -26.90
N HIS A 15 15.14 40.36 -27.71
CA HIS A 15 15.03 40.57 -29.15
C HIS A 15 14.20 39.46 -29.83
N ASN A 16 14.19 38.23 -29.26
CA ASN A 16 13.46 37.08 -29.80
C ASN A 16 12.58 36.42 -28.73
N VAL A 17 11.59 37.14 -28.22
CA VAL A 17 10.75 36.72 -27.10
C VAL A 17 10.07 35.41 -27.37
N LEU A 18 9.53 35.17 -28.54
CA LEU A 18 8.82 33.96 -28.91
C LEU A 18 9.73 32.72 -28.84
N LEU A 19 10.93 32.83 -29.40
CA LEU A 19 11.92 31.73 -29.41
C LEU A 19 12.44 31.43 -27.99
N SER A 20 12.62 32.46 -27.19
CA SER A 20 13.02 32.35 -25.79
C SER A 20 11.96 31.67 -24.94
N VAL A 21 10.69 32.04 -25.10
CA VAL A 21 9.56 31.41 -24.38
C VAL A 21 9.45 29.93 -24.74
N ILE A 22 9.52 29.60 -26.05
CA ILE A 22 9.47 28.18 -26.48
C ILE A 22 10.63 27.36 -25.87
N SER A 23 11.85 27.95 -25.89
CA SER A 23 13.02 27.26 -25.32
C SER A 23 12.90 27.04 -23.81
N ILE A 24 12.43 28.05 -23.07
CA ILE A 24 12.24 27.94 -21.61
C ILE A 24 11.13 26.92 -21.29
N LEU A 25 10.00 26.99 -22.00
CA LEU A 25 8.93 26.02 -21.81
C LEU A 25 9.37 24.60 -22.16
N GLY A 26 10.11 24.42 -23.25
CA GLY A 26 10.63 23.12 -23.67
C GLY A 26 11.58 22.54 -22.64
N THR A 27 12.53 23.33 -22.12
CA THR A 27 13.47 22.87 -21.09
C THR A 27 12.76 22.59 -19.76
N ALA A 28 11.82 23.44 -19.35
CA ALA A 28 11.04 23.22 -18.14
C ALA A 28 10.21 21.93 -18.22
N PHE A 29 9.57 21.69 -19.37
CA PHE A 29 8.81 20.48 -19.61
C PHE A 29 9.70 19.22 -19.60
N ALA A 30 10.86 19.29 -20.24
CA ALA A 30 11.83 18.19 -20.24
C ALA A 30 12.29 17.82 -18.81
N ILE A 31 12.61 18.84 -18.00
CA ILE A 31 13.00 18.64 -16.59
C ILE A 31 11.84 18.02 -15.80
N CYS A 32 10.62 18.51 -16.00
CA CYS A 32 9.44 17.97 -15.34
C CYS A 32 9.22 16.48 -15.67
N LEU A 33 9.35 16.08 -16.94
CA LEU A 33 9.24 14.67 -17.36
C LEU A 33 10.32 13.81 -16.73
N ILE A 34 11.57 14.29 -16.66
CA ILE A 34 12.66 13.57 -16.02
C ILE A 34 12.36 13.37 -14.52
N MET A 35 11.90 14.42 -13.83
CA MET A 35 11.53 14.32 -12.41
C MET A 35 10.41 13.33 -12.18
N VAL A 36 9.36 13.35 -12.99
CA VAL A 36 8.25 12.38 -12.91
C VAL A 36 8.77 10.95 -13.12
N MET A 37 9.66 10.75 -14.11
CA MET A 37 10.25 9.44 -14.37
C MET A 37 11.10 8.94 -13.18
N VAL A 38 11.90 9.81 -12.57
CA VAL A 38 12.72 9.48 -11.39
C VAL A 38 11.84 9.14 -10.19
N ILE A 39 10.78 9.93 -9.94
CA ILE A 39 9.83 9.66 -8.86
C ILE A 39 9.13 8.31 -9.08
N ALA A 40 8.62 8.07 -10.29
CA ALA A 40 7.98 6.80 -10.63
C ALA A 40 8.92 5.60 -10.45
N TRP A 41 10.19 5.75 -10.84
CA TRP A 41 11.22 4.76 -10.60
C TRP A 41 11.47 4.53 -9.10
N GLN A 42 11.61 5.59 -8.31
CA GLN A 42 11.85 5.48 -6.86
C GLN A 42 10.68 4.79 -6.16
N VAL A 43 9.44 5.16 -6.46
CA VAL A 43 8.25 4.54 -5.88
C VAL A 43 8.17 3.05 -6.24
N LYS A 44 8.52 2.69 -7.48
CA LYS A 44 8.43 1.31 -7.94
C LYS A 44 9.50 0.40 -7.34
N TYR A 45 10.72 0.90 -7.14
CA TYR A 45 11.88 0.06 -6.77
C TYR A 45 12.34 0.23 -5.33
N ARG A 46 12.12 1.37 -4.69
CA ARG A 46 12.54 1.59 -3.30
C ARG A 46 11.47 1.28 -2.27
N GLY A 47 10.25 1.02 -2.71
CA GLY A 47 9.11 0.90 -1.82
C GLY A 47 8.74 2.24 -1.19
N ALA A 48 7.49 2.39 -0.83
CA ALA A 48 6.98 3.49 -0.03
C ALA A 48 6.11 2.88 1.07
N PRO A 49 6.03 3.51 2.27
CA PRO A 49 5.12 3.00 3.29
C PRO A 49 3.72 2.76 2.71
N PRO A 50 3.09 1.62 3.00
CA PRO A 50 3.48 0.58 3.96
C PRO A 50 4.45 -0.50 3.42
N GLU A 51 4.85 -0.47 2.16
CA GLU A 51 5.69 -1.49 1.50
C GLU A 51 7.16 -1.05 1.47
N THR A 52 7.78 -0.89 2.62
CA THR A 52 9.16 -0.39 2.74
C THR A 52 10.21 -1.41 2.27
N ASN A 53 9.93 -2.70 2.39
CA ASN A 53 10.85 -3.79 2.11
C ASN A 53 10.60 -4.48 0.77
N LEU A 54 10.19 -3.73 -0.26
CA LEU A 54 9.79 -4.28 -1.57
C LEU A 54 10.90 -5.12 -2.23
N GLU A 55 12.17 -4.73 -2.06
CA GLU A 55 13.33 -5.45 -2.62
C GLU A 55 13.52 -6.86 -2.04
N ARG A 56 13.00 -7.10 -0.82
CA ARG A 56 13.08 -8.38 -0.11
C ARG A 56 11.74 -9.12 -0.07
N THR A 57 10.69 -8.54 -0.64
CA THR A 57 9.33 -9.08 -0.60
C THR A 57 9.02 -9.85 -1.86
N MET A 58 8.57 -11.08 -1.70
CA MET A 58 8.09 -11.93 -2.79
C MET A 58 6.58 -12.11 -2.68
N PHE A 59 5.86 -11.78 -3.76
CA PHE A 59 4.42 -11.93 -3.83
C PHE A 59 4.05 -13.25 -4.53
N ILE A 60 3.44 -14.17 -3.79
CA ILE A 60 2.95 -15.45 -4.30
C ILE A 60 1.45 -15.30 -4.58
N LYS A 61 1.08 -15.25 -5.86
CA LYS A 61 -0.33 -15.10 -6.26
C LYS A 61 -1.05 -16.43 -6.40
N SER A 62 -0.38 -17.43 -6.90
CA SER A 62 -0.97 -18.75 -7.15
C SER A 62 0.09 -19.84 -7.13
N PHE A 63 -0.34 -21.05 -6.78
CA PHE A 63 0.43 -22.29 -6.95
C PHE A 63 -0.15 -23.11 -8.08
N THR A 64 0.75 -23.70 -8.87
CA THR A 64 0.36 -24.67 -9.88
C THR A 64 0.86 -26.04 -9.46
N VAL A 65 -0.05 -26.96 -9.24
CA VAL A 65 0.26 -28.36 -8.93
C VAL A 65 0.13 -29.17 -10.21
N ARG A 66 1.19 -29.89 -10.57
CA ARG A 66 1.21 -30.78 -11.71
C ARG A 66 1.24 -32.23 -11.21
N LEU A 67 0.22 -33.00 -11.56
CA LEU A 67 0.18 -34.42 -11.29
C LEU A 67 1.08 -35.16 -12.28
N THR A 68 2.14 -35.79 -11.78
CA THR A 68 3.13 -36.50 -12.60
C THR A 68 2.54 -37.77 -13.22
N SER A 69 1.47 -38.34 -12.65
CA SER A 69 0.88 -39.63 -13.04
C SER A 69 -0.26 -39.53 -14.06
N GLN A 70 -0.77 -38.36 -14.39
CA GLN A 70 -1.89 -38.20 -15.31
C GLN A 70 -1.58 -37.16 -16.37
N ASN A 71 -1.21 -37.62 -17.55
CA ASN A 71 -1.18 -36.88 -18.85
C ASN A 71 -1.10 -35.35 -18.80
N GLY A 72 -0.27 -34.81 -17.91
CA GLY A 72 0.01 -33.37 -17.86
C GLY A 72 -1.12 -32.49 -17.32
N TRP A 73 -2.10 -33.04 -16.63
CA TRP A 73 -3.09 -32.24 -15.93
C TRP A 73 -2.42 -31.38 -14.89
N TYR A 74 -2.73 -30.08 -14.92
CA TYR A 74 -2.30 -29.09 -13.93
C TYR A 74 -3.50 -28.36 -13.39
N THR A 75 -3.47 -28.01 -12.12
CA THR A 75 -4.46 -27.15 -11.49
C THR A 75 -3.73 -25.99 -10.82
N SER A 76 -4.28 -24.80 -10.96
CA SER A 76 -3.76 -23.59 -10.35
C SER A 76 -4.74 -23.09 -9.32
N TRP A 77 -4.27 -22.88 -8.09
CA TRP A 77 -5.06 -22.41 -6.96
C TRP A 77 -4.37 -21.23 -6.30
N TYR A 78 -5.17 -20.41 -5.60
CA TYR A 78 -4.62 -19.38 -4.73
C TYR A 78 -3.82 -20.03 -3.60
N CYS A 79 -2.82 -19.29 -3.09
CA CYS A 79 -2.05 -19.74 -1.93
C CYS A 79 -2.98 -19.80 -0.72
N THR A 80 -3.19 -20.99 -0.16
CA THR A 80 -3.93 -21.16 1.08
C THR A 80 -3.00 -20.99 2.29
N PRO A 81 -3.50 -20.56 3.47
CA PRO A 81 -2.70 -20.45 4.68
C PRO A 81 -2.00 -21.78 5.06
N ALA A 82 -2.65 -22.92 4.82
CA ALA A 82 -2.05 -24.23 5.06
C ALA A 82 -0.81 -24.47 4.17
N LEU A 83 -0.92 -24.20 2.88
CA LEU A 83 0.19 -24.33 1.93
C LEU A 83 1.36 -23.39 2.28
N MET A 84 1.04 -22.18 2.74
CA MET A 84 2.01 -21.23 3.23
C MET A 84 2.79 -21.79 4.43
N LYS A 85 2.07 -22.36 5.41
CA LYS A 85 2.65 -22.93 6.61
C LYS A 85 3.53 -24.15 6.32
N ASP A 86 3.10 -25.03 5.41
CA ASP A 86 3.74 -26.31 5.18
C ASP A 86 4.90 -26.24 4.17
N LEU A 87 4.82 -25.35 3.18
CA LEU A 87 5.81 -25.26 2.10
C LEU A 87 6.68 -24.00 2.14
N VAL A 88 6.12 -22.87 2.57
CA VAL A 88 6.81 -21.58 2.46
C VAL A 88 7.58 -21.27 3.75
N LEU A 89 6.93 -21.30 4.88
CA LEU A 89 7.55 -20.99 6.16
C LEU A 89 8.73 -21.89 6.58
N PRO A 90 8.77 -23.19 6.23
CA PRO A 90 9.93 -24.02 6.57
C PRO A 90 11.19 -23.69 5.77
N SER A 91 11.11 -22.84 4.75
CA SER A 91 12.26 -22.46 3.94
C SER A 91 13.24 -21.58 4.72
N PRO A 92 14.55 -21.93 4.75
CA PRO A 92 15.56 -21.13 5.46
C PRO A 92 15.80 -19.73 4.85
N TYR A 93 15.25 -19.48 3.67
CA TYR A 93 15.38 -18.20 2.94
C TYR A 93 14.25 -17.22 3.26
N ILE A 94 13.24 -17.65 4.01
CA ILE A 94 12.06 -16.84 4.32
C ILE A 94 12.08 -16.46 5.79
N GLU A 95 12.17 -15.17 6.04
CA GLU A 95 12.18 -14.60 7.38
C GLU A 95 10.77 -14.58 7.98
N THR A 96 9.81 -14.10 7.19
CA THR A 96 8.41 -13.95 7.60
C THR A 96 7.52 -14.09 6.37
N ALA A 97 6.35 -14.70 6.56
CA ALA A 97 5.32 -14.76 5.52
C ALA A 97 3.98 -14.35 6.10
N THR A 98 3.18 -13.69 5.30
CA THR A 98 1.80 -13.28 5.63
C THR A 98 0.87 -13.68 4.51
N SER A 99 -0.38 -13.94 4.85
CA SER A 99 -1.44 -14.19 3.89
C SER A 99 -2.51 -13.11 3.98
N ALA A 100 -2.96 -12.63 2.83
CA ALA A 100 -4.04 -11.69 2.73
C ALA A 100 -5.03 -12.15 1.65
N THR A 101 -6.33 -12.03 1.92
CA THR A 101 -7.35 -12.34 0.92
C THR A 101 -7.38 -11.28 -0.19
N ALA A 102 -8.03 -11.60 -1.29
CA ALA A 102 -8.37 -10.59 -2.27
C ALA A 102 -9.22 -9.47 -1.63
N VAL A 103 -9.09 -8.27 -2.18
CA VAL A 103 -9.91 -7.14 -1.75
C VAL A 103 -11.37 -7.43 -2.09
N SER A 104 -12.24 -7.25 -1.10
CA SER A 104 -13.69 -7.39 -1.24
C SER A 104 -14.36 -6.10 -0.77
N VAL A 105 -15.59 -5.87 -1.21
CA VAL A 105 -16.37 -4.70 -0.78
C VAL A 105 -17.31 -5.11 0.32
N ALA A 106 -17.35 -4.37 1.42
CA ALA A 106 -18.32 -4.54 2.49
C ALA A 106 -18.94 -3.21 2.90
N VAL A 107 -20.06 -3.29 3.59
CA VAL A 107 -20.68 -2.14 4.24
C VAL A 107 -20.42 -2.24 5.73
N LEU A 108 -19.64 -1.31 6.26
CA LEU A 108 -19.47 -1.14 7.69
C LEU A 108 -20.56 -0.21 8.21
N ALA A 109 -21.12 -0.56 9.36
CA ALA A 109 -22.09 0.27 10.07
C ALA A 109 -21.64 0.42 11.52
N THR A 110 -22.00 1.54 12.14
CA THR A 110 -21.87 1.73 13.59
C THR A 110 -22.87 0.83 14.33
N PRO A 111 -22.63 0.44 15.59
CA PRO A 111 -23.53 -0.41 16.34
C PRO A 111 -24.95 0.14 16.47
N ASP A 112 -25.10 1.45 16.49
CA ASP A 112 -26.37 2.18 16.50
C ASP A 112 -26.97 2.42 15.10
N GLU A 113 -26.33 1.90 14.06
CA GLU A 113 -26.68 2.09 12.65
C GLU A 113 -26.78 3.54 12.16
N SER A 114 -26.26 4.50 12.96
CA SER A 114 -26.33 5.93 12.63
C SER A 114 -25.46 6.30 11.43
N ALA A 115 -24.39 5.55 11.18
CA ALA A 115 -23.50 5.77 10.06
C ALA A 115 -23.20 4.44 9.33
N ARG A 116 -23.14 4.53 8.00
CA ARG A 116 -22.78 3.39 7.11
C ARG A 116 -21.77 3.86 6.08
N ALA A 117 -20.79 3.03 5.80
CA ALA A 117 -19.80 3.30 4.76
C ALA A 117 -19.50 2.04 3.96
N SER A 118 -19.50 2.16 2.63
CA SER A 118 -18.97 1.13 1.76
C SER A 118 -17.46 1.24 1.75
N VAL A 119 -16.77 0.14 2.04
CA VAL A 119 -15.32 0.08 2.20
C VAL A 119 -14.75 -1.13 1.46
N ASP A 120 -13.54 -0.97 0.97
CA ASP A 120 -12.71 -2.07 0.53
C ASP A 120 -12.07 -2.73 1.75
N PHE A 121 -12.22 -4.02 1.91
CA PHE A 121 -11.64 -4.76 3.03
C PHE A 121 -10.96 -6.04 2.56
N ARG A 122 -10.07 -6.57 3.40
CA ARG A 122 -9.44 -7.87 3.25
C ARG A 122 -9.18 -8.50 4.61
N TYR A 123 -9.22 -9.81 4.66
CA TYR A 123 -8.74 -10.55 5.82
C TYR A 123 -7.24 -10.72 5.73
N THR A 124 -6.57 -10.56 6.85
CA THR A 124 -5.11 -10.74 6.98
C THR A 124 -4.81 -11.46 8.28
N ASP A 125 -3.63 -12.08 8.35
CA ASP A 125 -3.10 -12.63 9.59
C ASP A 125 -2.33 -11.57 10.40
N ALA A 126 -1.95 -11.89 11.64
CA ALA A 126 -1.19 -10.95 12.49
C ALA A 126 0.21 -10.65 11.96
N MET A 127 0.78 -11.54 11.13
CA MET A 127 2.09 -11.33 10.53
C MET A 127 2.08 -10.22 9.46
N PHE A 128 0.90 -9.88 8.94
CA PHE A 128 0.72 -8.78 8.00
C PHE A 128 1.32 -7.46 8.51
N TRP A 129 1.15 -7.17 9.79
CA TRP A 129 1.65 -5.95 10.42
C TRP A 129 3.16 -5.93 10.66
N LYS A 130 3.83 -7.09 10.54
CA LYS A 130 5.28 -7.20 10.59
C LYS A 130 5.92 -7.07 9.21
N VAL A 131 5.22 -7.52 8.17
CA VAL A 131 5.68 -7.43 6.78
C VAL A 131 5.48 -6.04 6.22
N TYR A 132 4.37 -5.40 6.58
CA TYR A 132 4.00 -4.07 6.13
C TYR A 132 4.09 -3.07 7.29
N GLU A 133 4.77 -1.95 7.06
CA GLU A 133 4.95 -0.90 8.06
C GLU A 133 3.81 0.12 7.94
N PHE A 134 2.82 0.01 8.82
CA PHE A 134 1.72 0.96 8.92
C PHE A 134 1.91 1.87 10.13
N ASP A 135 1.62 3.15 9.95
CA ASP A 135 1.55 4.11 11.05
C ASP A 135 0.16 4.05 11.70
N PHE A 136 0.10 3.65 12.96
CA PHE A 136 -1.11 3.63 13.75
C PHE A 136 -1.28 4.97 14.47
N ILE A 137 -2.38 5.67 14.19
CA ILE A 137 -2.70 6.93 14.85
C ILE A 137 -3.27 6.67 16.25
N ASP A 138 -4.09 5.61 16.36
CA ASP A 138 -4.70 5.17 17.59
C ASP A 138 -4.81 3.64 17.60
N GLY A 139 -4.76 3.04 18.80
CA GLY A 139 -4.80 1.60 18.95
C GLY A 139 -3.48 0.90 18.62
N ARG A 140 -3.57 -0.36 18.23
CA ARG A 140 -2.44 -1.24 17.90
C ARG A 140 -2.82 -2.25 16.81
N PRO A 141 -1.83 -2.83 16.12
CA PRO A 141 -2.08 -3.98 15.25
C PRO A 141 -2.70 -5.12 16.06
N PHE A 142 -3.63 -5.84 15.46
CA PHE A 142 -4.20 -7.03 16.09
C PHE A 142 -3.20 -8.19 16.11
N ALA A 143 -3.33 -9.05 17.10
CA ALA A 143 -2.58 -10.28 17.24
C ALA A 143 -3.52 -11.49 17.12
N ASP A 144 -2.97 -12.68 16.94
CA ASP A 144 -3.76 -13.91 16.86
C ASP A 144 -4.57 -14.20 18.15
N THR A 145 -4.17 -13.56 19.26
CA THR A 145 -4.86 -13.65 20.55
C THR A 145 -6.06 -12.69 20.70
N ASP A 146 -6.29 -11.82 19.74
CA ASP A 146 -7.37 -10.81 19.79
C ASP A 146 -8.72 -11.35 19.28
N LEU A 147 -8.76 -12.62 18.86
CA LEU A 147 -10.01 -13.33 18.62
C LEU A 147 -10.75 -13.52 19.93
N GLN A 148 -11.98 -13.04 20.02
CA GLN A 148 -12.80 -13.20 21.22
C GLN A 148 -13.66 -14.48 21.12
N ASP A 149 -13.97 -15.07 22.26
CA ASP A 149 -14.77 -16.29 22.35
C ASP A 149 -16.22 -16.09 21.84
N ASP A 150 -16.68 -14.85 21.76
CA ASP A 150 -17.98 -14.47 21.22
C ASP A 150 -18.04 -14.43 19.67
N GLY A 151 -16.91 -14.74 19.01
CA GLY A 151 -16.78 -14.71 17.55
C GLY A 151 -16.58 -13.31 16.97
N SER A 152 -16.35 -12.28 17.80
CA SER A 152 -15.97 -10.97 17.30
C SER A 152 -14.51 -10.96 16.86
N GLU A 153 -14.24 -10.31 15.75
CA GLU A 153 -12.92 -10.19 15.14
C GLU A 153 -12.40 -8.76 15.30
N ALA A 154 -11.10 -8.63 15.56
CA ALA A 154 -10.45 -7.33 15.60
C ALA A 154 -10.37 -6.73 14.19
N ILE A 155 -10.72 -5.47 14.05
CA ILE A 155 -10.67 -4.75 12.78
C ILE A 155 -9.73 -3.53 12.89
N VAL A 156 -8.96 -3.30 11.84
CA VAL A 156 -8.18 -2.08 11.65
C VAL A 156 -8.79 -1.29 10.51
N ILE A 157 -9.15 -0.05 10.77
CA ILE A 157 -9.78 0.84 9.79
C ILE A 157 -8.86 1.98 9.40
N SER A 158 -8.95 2.43 8.16
CA SER A 158 -8.22 3.62 7.72
C SER A 158 -8.80 4.90 8.32
N VAL A 159 -7.98 5.94 8.43
CA VAL A 159 -8.38 7.27 8.91
C VAL A 159 -9.58 7.82 8.12
N GLY A 160 -9.62 7.55 6.80
CA GLY A 160 -10.74 7.98 5.96
C GLY A 160 -12.07 7.30 6.32
N VAL A 161 -12.03 6.02 6.66
CA VAL A 161 -13.20 5.25 7.11
C VAL A 161 -13.61 5.68 8.52
N ALA A 162 -12.64 5.84 9.43
CA ALA A 162 -12.89 6.31 10.79
C ALA A 162 -13.61 7.67 10.81
N ARG A 163 -13.17 8.60 9.97
CA ARG A 163 -13.83 9.92 9.84
C ARG A 163 -15.26 9.83 9.30
N ARG A 164 -15.53 8.90 8.40
CA ARG A 164 -16.88 8.71 7.84
C ARG A 164 -17.86 8.07 8.83
N LEU A 165 -17.37 7.13 9.64
CA LEU A 165 -18.22 6.39 10.57
C LEU A 165 -18.40 7.13 11.90
N PHE A 166 -17.35 7.78 12.41
CA PHE A 166 -17.33 8.35 13.75
C PHE A 166 -17.26 9.89 13.77
N CYS A 167 -17.35 10.55 12.61
CA CYS A 167 -17.27 12.01 12.42
C CYS A 167 -16.02 12.70 12.97
N LEU A 168 -15.37 12.13 14.01
CA LEU A 168 -14.12 12.59 14.60
C LEU A 168 -13.34 11.38 15.13
N LEU A 169 -12.02 11.32 14.90
CA LEU A 169 -11.12 10.29 15.44
C LEU A 169 -11.13 10.21 16.99
N TYR A 170 -11.65 11.25 17.67
CA TYR A 170 -11.66 11.36 19.13
C TYR A 170 -12.94 10.86 19.80
N THR A 171 -13.94 10.40 19.07
CA THR A 171 -15.24 9.99 19.63
C THR A 171 -15.50 8.49 19.55
N SER A 172 -14.53 7.70 19.07
CA SER A 172 -14.62 6.25 19.16
C SER A 172 -14.51 5.84 20.62
N PRO A 173 -15.53 5.20 21.24
CA PRO A 173 -15.41 4.69 22.58
C PRO A 173 -14.28 3.66 22.64
N SER A 174 -13.37 3.85 23.58
CA SER A 174 -12.32 2.86 23.83
C SER A 174 -12.98 1.55 24.25
N PRO A 175 -12.46 0.38 23.85
CA PRO A 175 -12.98 -0.93 24.31
C PRO A 175 -12.97 -1.09 25.84
N ARG A 176 -12.36 -0.16 26.56
CA ARG A 176 -12.33 -0.13 28.04
C ARG A 176 -13.55 0.57 28.68
N ASP A 177 -14.37 1.29 27.89
CA ASP A 177 -15.50 2.05 28.41
C ASP A 177 -16.83 1.29 28.35
N THR A 178 -16.83 0.07 27.83
CA THR A 178 -17.98 -0.85 27.89
C THR A 178 -17.82 -1.80 29.09
N ARG A 179 -18.10 -1.29 30.27
CA ARG A 179 -18.42 -2.07 31.48
C ARG A 179 -19.81 -1.73 31.94
#